data_f8681a5b2a133b825543742eeb27a98c
#
_entry.id   f8681a5b2a133b825543742eeb27a98c
#
_cell.length_a   1.000
_cell.length_b   1.000
_cell.length_c   1.000
_cell.angle_alpha   90.00
_cell.angle_beta   90.00
_cell.angle_gamma   90.00
#
_symmetry.space_group_name_H-M   'P 1'
#
loop_
_entity.id
_entity.type
_entity.pdbx_description
1 polymer ?
#
loop_
_entity_poly.entity_id
_entity_poly.type
_entity_poly.pdbx_seq_one_letter_code
_entity_poly.pdbx_strand_id
1 'polypeptide(L)'
;MSAASDWSHFPLGTRFRIADTKEEYVIDDYGSAMIGTDTIDLYKPSRLEMNRWGVRHVDIDILEWGSEEQSLKVLAPRCKHRCARQMVAALAKKKGKSIAQSSSNRPSL
;
A
#
# COMPACT_ATOMS: atom_id res chain seq x y z
N MET A 1 7.48 4.28 -11.19
CA MET A 1 6.36 5.23 -11.06
C MET A 1 5.76 5.12 -9.66
N SER A 2 5.11 6.17 -9.21
CA SER A 2 4.62 6.27 -7.84
C SER A 2 3.18 5.81 -7.70
N ALA A 3 2.83 5.30 -6.51
CA ALA A 3 1.48 4.91 -6.19
C ALA A 3 1.20 5.14 -4.71
N ALA A 4 -0.07 5.28 -4.37
CA ALA A 4 -0.53 5.46 -3.00
C ALA A 4 -1.43 4.31 -2.58
N SER A 5 -1.38 3.96 -1.31
CA SER A 5 -2.18 2.87 -0.77
C SER A 5 -2.44 3.06 0.71
N ASP A 6 -3.21 2.14 1.31
CA ASP A 6 -3.21 1.94 2.74
C ASP A 6 -1.97 1.12 3.10
N TRP A 7 -1.07 1.69 3.88
CA TRP A 7 0.19 1.02 4.20
C TRP A 7 0.04 -0.21 5.10
N SER A 8 -1.10 -0.41 5.70
CA SER A 8 -1.36 -1.65 6.41
C SER A 8 -1.68 -2.81 5.47
N HIS A 9 -2.06 -2.50 4.23
CA HIS A 9 -2.28 -3.48 3.17
C HIS A 9 -1.06 -3.61 2.27
N PHE A 10 -0.53 -2.47 1.81
CA PHE A 10 0.66 -2.42 0.96
C PHE A 10 1.63 -1.40 1.58
N PRO A 11 2.60 -1.87 2.37
CA PRO A 11 3.51 -0.98 3.10
C PRO A 11 4.35 -0.08 2.20
N LEU A 12 4.84 1.00 2.79
CA LEU A 12 5.77 1.91 2.12
C LEU A 12 6.94 1.14 1.53
N GLY A 13 7.21 1.37 0.25
CA GLY A 13 8.30 0.72 -0.46
C GLY A 13 7.90 -0.56 -1.20
N THR A 14 6.64 -1.00 -1.09
CA THR A 14 6.18 -2.16 -1.85
C THR A 14 6.30 -1.86 -3.34
N ARG A 15 6.93 -2.77 -4.08
CA ARG A 15 7.06 -2.68 -5.53
C ARG A 15 6.18 -3.74 -6.18
N PHE A 16 5.46 -3.34 -7.20
CA PHE A 16 4.58 -4.27 -7.90
C PHE A 16 4.54 -3.97 -9.39
N ARG A 17 4.11 -4.96 -10.13
CA ARG A 17 3.93 -4.86 -11.59
C ARG A 17 2.50 -5.16 -11.94
N ILE A 18 1.91 -4.37 -12.81
CA ILE A 18 0.58 -4.65 -13.34
C ILE A 18 0.72 -5.72 -14.42
N ALA A 19 -0.01 -6.82 -14.26
CA ALA A 19 0.14 -7.97 -15.14
C ALA A 19 -0.16 -7.64 -16.61
N ASP A 20 -1.19 -6.85 -16.87
CA ASP A 20 -1.60 -6.53 -18.24
C ASP A 20 -0.65 -5.60 -18.96
N THR A 21 -0.21 -4.53 -18.30
CA THR A 21 0.59 -3.48 -18.94
C THR A 21 2.08 -3.67 -18.74
N LYS A 22 2.48 -4.52 -17.79
CA LYS A 22 3.87 -4.73 -17.39
C LYS A 22 4.54 -3.50 -16.78
N GLU A 23 3.76 -2.48 -16.45
CA GLU A 23 4.28 -1.29 -15.77
C GLU A 23 4.56 -1.59 -14.30
N GLU A 24 5.66 -1.03 -13.79
CA GLU A 24 6.08 -1.21 -12.41
C GLU A 24 5.88 0.06 -11.62
N TYR A 25 5.44 -0.08 -10.38
CA TYR A 25 5.17 1.03 -9.47
C TYR A 25 5.77 0.73 -8.11
N VAL A 26 6.02 1.79 -7.36
CA VAL A 26 6.43 1.69 -5.95
C VAL A 26 5.43 2.47 -5.09
N ILE A 27 5.08 1.89 -3.97
CA ILE A 27 4.23 2.57 -2.98
C ILE A 27 5.11 3.55 -2.22
N ASP A 28 4.89 4.84 -2.45
CA ASP A 28 5.64 5.90 -1.79
C ASP A 28 4.74 6.95 -1.15
N ASP A 29 3.44 6.72 -1.15
CA ASP A 29 2.48 7.64 -0.55
C ASP A 29 1.30 6.86 0.02
N TYR A 30 0.46 7.56 0.77
CA TYR A 30 -0.79 7.00 1.28
C TYR A 30 -1.93 8.00 1.04
N GLY A 31 -3.17 7.50 1.08
CA GLY A 31 -4.32 8.37 0.87
C GLY A 31 -5.47 7.98 1.76
N SER A 32 -6.18 8.98 2.28
CA SER A 32 -7.30 8.75 3.21
C SER A 32 -8.41 7.92 2.57
N ALA A 33 -8.63 8.08 1.27
CA ALA A 33 -9.68 7.34 0.56
C ALA A 33 -9.38 5.86 0.44
N MET A 34 -8.12 5.44 0.58
CA MET A 34 -7.71 4.05 0.44
C MET A 34 -7.65 3.29 1.76
N ILE A 35 -7.85 3.96 2.89
CA ILE A 35 -7.77 3.32 4.20
C ILE A 35 -8.80 2.21 4.34
N GLY A 36 -8.34 1.02 4.73
CA GLY A 36 -9.18 -0.15 4.89
C GLY A 36 -9.50 -0.87 3.59
N THR A 37 -8.87 -0.50 2.49
CA THR A 37 -9.15 -1.08 1.18
C THR A 37 -7.91 -1.66 0.52
N ASP A 38 -8.11 -2.48 -0.50
CA ASP A 38 -7.04 -2.98 -1.36
C ASP A 38 -6.88 -2.11 -2.62
N THR A 39 -7.44 -0.90 -2.59
CA THR A 39 -7.34 0.03 -3.70
C THR A 39 -5.97 0.71 -3.69
N ILE A 40 -5.36 0.79 -4.86
CA ILE A 40 -4.10 1.49 -5.07
C ILE A 40 -4.35 2.60 -6.07
N ASP A 41 -3.87 3.80 -5.75
CA ASP A 41 -3.97 4.95 -6.63
C ASP A 41 -2.65 5.11 -7.38
N LEU A 42 -2.70 5.00 -8.70
CA LEU A 42 -1.52 5.07 -9.56
C LEU A 42 -1.32 6.51 -10.03
N TYR A 43 -0.12 7.04 -9.81
CA TYR A 43 0.24 8.37 -10.28
C TYR A 43 0.83 8.25 -11.68
N LYS A 44 -0.02 8.45 -12.68
CA LYS A 44 0.39 8.44 -14.08
C LYS A 44 1.08 9.76 -14.44
N PRO A 45 1.94 9.77 -15.48
CA PRO A 45 2.67 10.97 -15.85
C PRO A 45 1.83 12.16 -16.27
N SER A 46 0.59 11.94 -16.73
CA SER A 46 -0.28 13.02 -17.14
C SER A 46 -1.71 12.78 -16.69
N ARG A 47 -2.46 13.88 -16.60
CA ARG A 47 -3.88 13.79 -16.27
C ARG A 47 -4.65 12.98 -17.31
N LEU A 48 -4.26 13.11 -18.57
CA LEU A 48 -4.91 12.37 -19.67
C LEU A 48 -4.75 10.87 -19.47
N GLU A 49 -3.55 10.42 -19.11
CA GLU A 49 -3.31 9.00 -18.85
C GLU A 49 -4.06 8.53 -17.61
N MET A 50 -4.13 9.34 -16.56
CA MET A 50 -4.90 9.03 -15.38
C MET A 50 -6.38 8.87 -15.70
N ASN A 51 -6.92 9.77 -16.52
CA ASN A 51 -8.33 9.70 -16.91
C ASN A 51 -8.62 8.49 -17.79
N ARG A 52 -7.71 8.13 -18.66
CA ARG A 52 -7.86 6.94 -19.52
C ARG A 52 -7.80 5.66 -18.69
N TRP A 53 -6.96 5.63 -17.69
CA TRP A 53 -6.85 4.47 -16.81
C TRP A 53 -8.14 4.26 -16.02
N GLY A 54 -8.65 5.33 -15.42
CA GLY A 54 -9.87 5.30 -14.62
C GLY A 54 -9.75 4.37 -13.43
N VAL A 55 -10.88 3.80 -13.03
CA VAL A 55 -10.94 2.82 -11.94
C VAL A 55 -11.17 1.45 -12.57
N ARG A 56 -10.31 0.50 -12.28
CA ARG A 56 -10.43 -0.85 -12.81
C ARG A 56 -9.81 -1.87 -11.87
N HIS A 57 -10.26 -3.09 -11.99
CA HIS A 57 -9.67 -4.22 -11.27
C HIS A 57 -8.60 -4.85 -12.16
N VAL A 58 -7.40 -5.00 -11.60
CA VAL A 58 -6.29 -5.60 -12.34
C VAL A 58 -5.55 -6.58 -11.43
N ASP A 59 -4.89 -7.52 -12.07
CA ASP A 59 -3.97 -8.41 -11.36
C ASP A 59 -2.62 -7.73 -11.24
N ILE A 60 -2.02 -7.83 -10.09
CA ILE A 60 -0.68 -7.30 -9.87
C ILE A 60 0.23 -8.40 -9.33
N ASP A 61 1.51 -8.30 -9.68
CA ASP A 61 2.56 -9.16 -9.14
C ASP A 61 3.38 -8.35 -8.17
N ILE A 62 3.45 -8.80 -6.93
CA ILE A 62 4.31 -8.15 -5.94
C ILE A 62 5.74 -8.57 -6.22
N LEU A 63 6.57 -7.60 -6.57
CA LEU A 63 7.98 -7.84 -6.85
C LEU A 63 8.80 -7.81 -5.57
N GLU A 64 8.44 -6.93 -4.65
CA GLU A 64 9.13 -6.79 -3.39
C GLU A 64 8.17 -6.15 -2.40
N TRP A 65 7.99 -6.78 -1.24
CA TRP A 65 7.18 -6.19 -0.17
C TRP A 65 7.94 -5.04 0.47
N GLY A 66 7.22 -3.96 0.76
CA GLY A 66 7.78 -2.84 1.49
C GLY A 66 7.95 -3.14 2.98
N SER A 67 8.35 -2.14 3.72
CA SER A 67 8.66 -2.27 5.14
C SER A 67 7.52 -1.74 6.01
N GLU A 68 6.92 -2.62 6.79
CA GLU A 68 5.92 -2.22 7.79
C GLU A 68 6.59 -1.36 8.87
N GLU A 69 7.82 -1.67 9.24
CA GLU A 69 8.56 -0.90 10.22
C GLU A 69 8.84 0.51 9.72
N GLN A 70 9.28 0.66 8.47
CA GLN A 70 9.51 1.97 7.88
C GLN A 70 8.21 2.76 7.78
N SER A 71 7.11 2.09 7.44
CA SER A 71 5.79 2.70 7.39
C SER A 71 5.43 3.29 8.76
N LEU A 72 5.63 2.53 9.82
CA LEU A 72 5.35 2.99 11.18
C LEU A 72 6.22 4.19 11.55
N LYS A 73 7.50 4.17 11.19
CA LYS A 73 8.41 5.29 11.48
C LYS A 73 7.96 6.58 10.82
N VAL A 74 7.46 6.51 9.61
CA VAL A 74 6.97 7.69 8.90
C VAL A 74 5.62 8.16 9.46
N LEU A 75 4.75 7.23 9.81
CA LEU A 75 3.40 7.56 10.27
C LEU A 75 3.35 8.04 11.72
N ALA A 76 4.23 7.54 12.57
CA ALA A 76 4.18 7.86 14.00
C ALA A 76 4.17 9.36 14.29
N PRO A 77 5.05 10.20 13.68
CA PRO A 77 4.99 11.64 13.91
C PRO A 77 3.74 12.30 13.35
N ARG A 78 2.99 11.61 12.51
CA ARG A 78 1.80 12.12 11.84
C ARG A 78 0.50 11.64 12.47
N CYS A 79 0.57 11.04 13.66
CA CYS A 79 -0.60 10.44 14.30
C CYS A 79 -1.70 11.43 14.69
N LYS A 80 -1.46 12.72 14.61
CA LYS A 80 -2.51 13.72 14.74
C LYS A 80 -3.49 13.70 13.56
N HIS A 81 -3.10 13.12 12.44
CA HIS A 81 -3.97 12.92 11.28
C HIS A 81 -4.71 11.61 11.40
N ARG A 82 -6.01 11.63 11.15
CA ARG A 82 -6.86 10.46 11.34
C ARG A 82 -6.41 9.25 10.52
N CYS A 83 -6.07 9.45 9.25
CA CYS A 83 -5.66 8.35 8.38
C CYS A 83 -4.35 7.71 8.86
N ALA A 84 -3.41 8.52 9.33
CA ALA A 84 -2.15 7.99 9.86
C ALA A 84 -2.40 7.15 11.11
N ARG A 85 -3.27 7.62 12.02
CA ARG A 85 -3.63 6.85 13.21
C ARG A 85 -4.28 5.52 12.87
N GLN A 86 -5.16 5.50 11.88
CA GLN A 86 -5.82 4.28 11.44
C GLN A 86 -4.81 3.26 10.90
N MET A 87 -3.86 3.73 10.10
CA MET A 87 -2.83 2.86 9.55
C MET A 87 -1.88 2.33 10.63
N VAL A 88 -1.50 3.18 11.58
CA VAL A 88 -0.64 2.76 12.68
C VAL A 88 -1.32 1.68 13.52
N ALA A 89 -2.60 1.88 13.84
CA ALA A 89 -3.37 0.90 14.59
C ALA A 89 -3.46 -0.44 13.85
N ALA A 90 -3.73 -0.39 12.55
CA ALA A 90 -3.85 -1.58 11.72
C ALA A 90 -2.50 -2.31 11.60
N LEU A 91 -1.41 -1.59 11.43
CA LEU A 91 -0.07 -2.16 11.35
C LEU A 91 0.35 -2.80 12.67
N ALA A 92 0.07 -2.13 13.79
CA ALA A 92 0.37 -2.67 15.11
C ALA A 92 -0.38 -3.98 15.37
N LYS A 93 -1.65 -4.02 15.01
CA LYS A 93 -2.47 -5.22 15.14
C LYS A 93 -1.95 -6.36 14.27
N LYS A 94 -1.58 -6.05 13.03
CA LYS A 94 -1.03 -7.02 12.10
C LYS A 94 0.30 -7.57 12.59
N LYS A 95 1.15 -6.73 13.13
CA LYS A 95 2.45 -7.13 13.68
C LYS A 95 2.26 -8.08 14.87
N GLY A 96 1.30 -7.80 15.75
CA GLY A 96 0.96 -8.68 16.85
C GLY A 96 0.51 -10.06 16.36
N LYS A 97 -0.34 -10.09 15.34
CA LYS A 97 -0.79 -11.34 14.73
C LYS A 97 0.36 -12.09 14.07
N SER A 98 1.26 -11.40 13.42
CA SER A 98 2.43 -12.01 12.79
C SER A 98 3.30 -12.72 13.80
N ILE A 99 3.50 -12.13 14.97
CA ILE A 99 4.24 -12.78 16.05
C ILE A 99 3.55 -14.07 16.49
N ALA A 100 2.23 -14.04 16.61
CA ALA A 100 1.46 -15.18 17.06
C ALA A 100 1.38 -16.31 16.04
N GLN A 101 1.52 -15.98 14.75
CA GLN A 101 1.33 -16.92 13.66
C GLN A 101 2.58 -17.05 12.79
N SER A 102 3.70 -17.06 13.42
CA SER A 102 4.99 -16.78 12.80
C SER A 102 5.37 -17.62 11.59
N SER A 103 4.80 -18.76 11.37
CA SER A 103 5.35 -19.65 10.37
C SER A 103 4.50 -19.86 9.16
N SER A 104 3.25 -19.49 9.17
CA SER A 104 2.37 -20.03 8.15
C SER A 104 1.74 -19.02 7.24
N ASN A 105 1.90 -17.76 7.51
CA ASN A 105 1.09 -16.79 6.79
C ASN A 105 1.81 -16.05 5.75
N ARG A 106 1.22 -16.14 4.58
CA ARG A 106 1.56 -15.27 3.49
C ARG A 106 0.50 -14.22 3.35
N PRO A 107 0.90 -12.97 3.04
CA PRO A 107 -0.09 -11.98 2.69
C PRO A 107 -0.85 -12.47 1.47
N SER A 108 -2.16 -12.35 1.52
CA SER A 108 -2.99 -12.59 0.35
C SER A 108 -3.47 -11.25 -0.19
N LEU A 109 -3.49 -11.16 -1.45
CA LEU A 109 -3.96 -9.97 -2.14
C LEU A 109 -5.39 -10.13 -2.58
#